data_df9c09a93ff19dcb1eb9c4205e10d613
#
_entry.id   df9c09a93ff19dcb1eb9c4205e10d613
#
_cell.length_a   1.000
_cell.length_b   1.000
_cell.length_c   1.000
_cell.angle_alpha   90.00
_cell.angle_beta   90.00
_cell.angle_gamma   90.00
#
_symmetry.space_group_name_H-M   'P 1'
#
loop_
_entity.id
_entity.type
_entity.pdbx_description
1 polymer ?
#
loop_
_entity_poly.entity_id
_entity_poly.type
_entity_poly.pdbx_seq_one_letter_code
_entity_poly.pdbx_strand_id
1 'polypeptide(L)'
;MKMALKIIKGNIFTTQCQTLVNTVNCVGVMGAGIALECRLRYPTMYSKYVALCEQQKIDIGLLWLYKSPNRWILNFPTKKHWKAPSEEAYLHAGLQKFVQTYRAKEITSIAFPMLGADRGGIAHSTSLDILSQYLSPLDIDIEIYEYDPAALDDIYSGTKNWLLARDP
;
A
#
# COMPACT_ATOMS: atom_id res chain seq x y z
N MET A 1 -25.29 -3.01 7.38
CA MET A 1 -24.45 -4.20 7.66
C MET A 1 -23.04 -3.75 8.00
N LYS A 2 -22.46 -4.34 9.02
CA LYS A 2 -21.09 -4.00 9.42
C LYS A 2 -20.10 -4.58 8.42
N MET A 3 -19.21 -3.74 7.90
CA MET A 3 -18.12 -4.18 7.05
C MET A 3 -17.05 -4.91 7.85
N ALA A 4 -16.27 -5.76 7.20
CA ALA A 4 -15.37 -6.65 7.88
C ALA A 4 -13.91 -6.30 7.62
N LEU A 5 -13.13 -6.35 8.69
CA LEU A 5 -11.67 -6.40 8.61
C LEU A 5 -11.24 -7.85 8.50
N LYS A 6 -10.51 -8.18 7.43
CA LYS A 6 -10.01 -9.54 7.18
C LYS A 6 -8.50 -9.54 7.11
N ILE A 7 -7.90 -10.58 7.69
CA ILE A 7 -6.46 -10.82 7.58
C ILE A 7 -6.28 -12.01 6.64
N ILE A 8 -5.54 -11.80 5.56
CA ILE A 8 -5.38 -12.77 4.48
C ILE A 8 -3.91 -13.07 4.28
N LYS A 9 -3.57 -14.35 4.26
CA LYS A 9 -2.24 -14.80 3.89
C LYS A 9 -2.24 -15.07 2.38
N GLY A 10 -1.52 -14.26 1.61
CA GLY A 10 -1.53 -14.38 0.17
C GLY A 10 -0.87 -13.22 -0.55
N ASN A 11 -1.26 -13.02 -1.80
CA ASN A 11 -0.76 -11.96 -2.66
C ASN A 11 -1.78 -10.81 -2.71
N ILE A 12 -1.38 -9.64 -2.24
CA ILE A 12 -2.25 -8.46 -2.18
C ILE A 12 -2.81 -8.06 -3.56
N PHE A 13 -2.09 -8.36 -4.64
CA PHE A 13 -2.55 -8.01 -6.00
C PHE A 13 -3.74 -8.86 -6.47
N THR A 14 -4.09 -9.91 -5.74
CA THR A 14 -5.32 -10.68 -5.99
C THR A 14 -6.56 -10.06 -5.35
N THR A 15 -6.41 -8.98 -4.58
CA THR A 15 -7.55 -8.34 -3.91
C THR A 15 -8.58 -7.81 -4.90
N GLN A 16 -9.84 -7.85 -4.49
CA GLN A 16 -10.94 -7.21 -5.21
C GLN A 16 -11.31 -5.85 -4.63
N CYS A 17 -10.58 -5.37 -3.64
CA CYS A 17 -10.80 -4.04 -3.10
C CYS A 17 -10.57 -2.96 -4.16
N GLN A 18 -11.31 -1.85 -4.04
CA GLN A 18 -11.16 -0.69 -4.92
C GLN A 18 -9.74 -0.14 -4.87
N THR A 19 -9.16 -0.05 -3.68
CA THR A 19 -7.88 0.61 -3.44
C THR A 19 -6.89 -0.39 -2.85
N LEU A 20 -5.64 -0.30 -3.29
CA LEU A 20 -4.52 -1.07 -2.76
C LEU A 20 -3.49 -0.10 -2.22
N VAL A 21 -2.96 -0.39 -1.04
CA VAL A 21 -1.90 0.43 -0.43
C VAL A 21 -0.54 -0.02 -0.94
N ASN A 22 0.22 0.94 -1.46
CA ASN A 22 1.62 0.78 -1.82
C ASN A 22 2.49 1.46 -0.77
N THR A 23 3.44 0.74 -0.19
CA THR A 23 4.38 1.33 0.77
C THR A 23 5.57 1.94 0.04
N VAL A 24 5.86 3.20 0.36
CA VAL A 24 6.88 3.97 -0.35
C VAL A 24 7.85 4.65 0.62
N ASN A 25 8.99 5.07 0.10
CA ASN A 25 9.89 5.99 0.79
C ASN A 25 9.67 7.42 0.27
N CYS A 26 10.41 8.37 0.80
CA CYS A 26 10.25 9.78 0.46
C CYS A 26 11.30 10.30 -0.53
N VAL A 27 12.08 9.40 -1.15
CA VAL A 27 13.21 9.79 -2.02
C VAL A 27 13.10 9.27 -3.46
N GLY A 28 11.93 8.78 -3.86
CA GLY A 28 11.67 8.47 -5.26
C GLY A 28 12.14 7.11 -5.73
N VAL A 29 12.34 6.13 -4.85
CA VAL A 29 12.85 4.80 -5.21
C VAL A 29 11.78 3.74 -4.94
N MET A 30 11.36 3.04 -5.98
CA MET A 30 10.49 1.86 -5.89
C MET A 30 11.28 0.65 -6.38
N GLY A 31 12.20 0.15 -5.55
CA GLY A 31 13.22 -0.81 -5.97
C GLY A 31 13.04 -2.24 -5.49
N ALA A 32 12.07 -2.51 -4.63
CA ALA A 32 11.88 -3.85 -4.07
C ALA A 32 10.44 -4.06 -3.57
N GLY A 33 10.06 -5.32 -3.36
CA GLY A 33 8.79 -5.69 -2.75
C GLY A 33 7.59 -5.13 -3.50
N ILE A 34 6.57 -4.74 -2.74
CA ILE A 34 5.31 -4.21 -3.31
C ILE A 34 5.55 -2.94 -4.14
N ALA A 35 6.50 -2.10 -3.74
CA ALA A 35 6.81 -0.88 -4.47
C ALA A 35 7.33 -1.18 -5.89
N LEU A 36 8.21 -2.17 -6.02
CA LEU A 36 8.70 -2.60 -7.34
C LEU A 36 7.56 -3.14 -8.21
N GLU A 37 6.68 -3.95 -7.64
CA GLU A 37 5.51 -4.45 -8.37
C GLU A 37 4.62 -3.29 -8.84
N CYS A 38 4.38 -2.31 -8.00
CA CYS A 38 3.60 -1.14 -8.36
C CYS A 38 4.29 -0.31 -9.45
N ARG A 39 5.60 -0.17 -9.38
CA ARG A 39 6.36 0.51 -10.42
C ARG A 39 6.16 -0.17 -11.79
N LEU A 40 6.22 -1.49 -11.82
CA LEU A 40 6.09 -2.25 -13.07
C LEU A 40 4.65 -2.22 -13.60
N ARG A 41 3.65 -2.22 -12.73
CA ARG A 41 2.24 -2.20 -13.10
C ARG A 41 1.74 -0.80 -13.45
N TYR A 42 2.28 0.22 -12.80
CA TYR A 42 1.80 1.61 -12.90
C TYR A 42 2.97 2.56 -13.21
N PRO A 43 3.55 2.46 -14.43
CA PRO A 43 4.74 3.26 -14.77
C PRO A 43 4.47 4.77 -14.76
N THR A 44 3.26 5.21 -15.12
CA THR A 44 2.88 6.61 -15.04
C THR A 44 2.83 7.09 -13.60
N MET A 45 2.28 6.28 -12.71
CA MET A 45 2.29 6.59 -11.26
C MET A 45 3.72 6.75 -10.75
N TYR A 46 4.61 5.85 -11.13
CA TYR A 46 6.00 5.92 -10.70
C TYR A 46 6.66 7.23 -11.13
N SER A 47 6.47 7.66 -12.37
CA SER A 47 7.02 8.92 -12.86
C SER A 47 6.50 10.13 -12.07
N LYS A 48 5.20 10.15 -11.77
CA LYS A 48 4.59 11.20 -10.96
C LYS A 48 5.11 11.19 -9.52
N TYR A 49 5.27 10.00 -8.95
CA TYR A 49 5.81 9.84 -7.59
C TYR A 49 7.24 10.40 -7.50
N VAL A 50 8.10 10.09 -8.46
CA VAL A 50 9.46 10.63 -8.50
C VAL A 50 9.44 12.15 -8.52
N ALA A 51 8.60 12.75 -9.37
CA ALA A 51 8.47 14.21 -9.44
C ALA A 51 7.96 14.80 -8.13
N LEU A 52 7.00 14.14 -7.47
CA LEU A 52 6.49 14.60 -6.17
C LEU A 52 7.57 14.53 -5.10
N CYS A 53 8.41 13.51 -5.09
CA CYS A 53 9.54 13.41 -4.17
C CYS A 53 10.57 14.51 -4.40
N GLU A 54 10.87 14.82 -5.65
CA GLU A 54 11.78 15.93 -5.99
C GLU A 54 11.25 17.28 -5.51
N GLN A 55 9.93 17.44 -5.51
CA GLN A 55 9.25 18.64 -5.02
C GLN A 55 9.02 18.61 -3.51
N GLN A 56 9.52 17.59 -2.81
CA GLN A 56 9.32 17.39 -1.37
C GLN A 56 7.84 17.33 -0.95
N LYS A 57 6.98 16.80 -1.82
CA LYS A 57 5.54 16.64 -1.56
C LYS A 57 5.17 15.27 -1.02
N ILE A 58 6.12 14.34 -0.97
CA ILE A 58 5.96 13.03 -0.34
C ILE A 58 6.71 13.04 0.98
N ASP A 59 6.00 12.83 2.07
CA ASP A 59 6.61 12.76 3.40
C ASP A 59 5.75 11.87 4.29
N ILE A 60 6.28 11.52 5.47
CA ILE A 60 5.57 10.73 6.47
C ILE A 60 4.26 11.43 6.83
N GLY A 61 3.16 10.67 6.82
CA GLY A 61 1.84 11.20 7.13
C GLY A 61 1.12 11.88 5.97
N LEU A 62 1.77 11.99 4.81
CA LEU A 62 1.16 12.53 3.59
C LEU A 62 0.87 11.37 2.64
N LEU A 63 -0.42 11.09 2.42
CA LEU A 63 -0.86 9.99 1.57
C LEU A 63 -1.20 10.51 0.17
N TRP A 64 -0.73 9.83 -0.85
CA TRP A 64 -1.02 10.21 -2.23
C TRP A 64 -1.81 9.12 -2.93
N LEU A 65 -3.03 9.45 -3.34
CA LEU A 65 -3.93 8.53 -4.04
C LEU A 65 -3.76 8.68 -5.55
N TYR A 66 -3.39 7.59 -6.22
CA TYR A 66 -3.31 7.51 -7.67
C TYR A 66 -4.49 6.68 -8.19
N LYS A 67 -5.31 7.28 -9.05
CA LYS A 67 -6.50 6.62 -9.61
C LYS A 67 -6.18 6.08 -11.00
N SER A 68 -5.79 4.80 -11.08
CA SER A 68 -5.67 4.13 -12.36
C SER A 68 -7.03 3.59 -12.82
N PRO A 69 -7.21 3.29 -14.10
CA PRO A 69 -8.50 2.79 -14.59
C PRO A 69 -8.98 1.52 -13.92
N ASN A 70 -8.07 0.62 -13.56
CA ASN A 70 -8.42 -0.69 -13.02
C ASN A 70 -8.44 -0.73 -11.50
N ARG A 71 -7.63 0.10 -10.86
CA ARG A 71 -7.48 0.06 -9.40
C ARG A 71 -6.85 1.36 -8.92
N TRP A 72 -7.31 1.83 -7.77
CA TRP A 72 -6.68 2.98 -7.11
C TRP A 72 -5.53 2.50 -6.25
N ILE A 73 -4.46 3.28 -6.20
CA ILE A 73 -3.28 2.99 -5.40
C ILE A 73 -3.08 4.13 -4.40
N LEU A 74 -3.13 3.79 -3.12
CA LEU A 74 -2.82 4.74 -2.06
C LEU A 74 -1.35 4.60 -1.68
N ASN A 75 -0.54 5.57 -2.05
CA ASN A 75 0.87 5.58 -1.73
C ASN A 75 1.06 6.06 -0.29
N PHE A 76 1.61 5.18 0.53
CA PHE A 76 1.72 5.35 1.97
C PHE A 76 3.19 5.33 2.37
N PRO A 77 3.77 6.48 2.75
CA PRO A 77 5.18 6.52 3.16
C PRO A 77 5.40 5.77 4.47
N THR A 78 6.27 4.78 4.44
CA THR A 78 6.68 3.99 5.61
C THR A 78 8.15 4.15 5.94
N LYS A 79 8.91 4.83 5.08
CA LYS A 79 10.34 5.11 5.26
C LYS A 79 10.66 6.49 4.74
N LYS A 80 11.60 7.17 5.37
CA LYS A 80 12.13 8.42 4.82
C LYS A 80 13.11 8.17 3.69
N HIS A 81 13.92 7.13 3.81
CA HIS A 81 14.91 6.71 2.82
C HIS A 81 14.88 5.20 2.68
N TRP A 82 15.12 4.67 1.48
CA TRP A 82 15.05 3.23 1.23
C TRP A 82 16.06 2.40 2.03
N LYS A 83 17.17 2.99 2.45
CA LYS A 83 18.17 2.34 3.32
C LYS A 83 17.84 2.41 4.80
N ALA A 84 16.94 3.31 5.19
CA ALA A 84 16.60 3.51 6.59
C ALA A 84 15.47 2.56 7.01
N PRO A 85 15.38 2.21 8.30
CA PRO A 85 14.26 1.41 8.79
C PRO A 85 12.97 2.23 8.84
N SER A 86 11.84 1.53 8.87
CA SER A 86 10.56 2.11 9.25
C SER A 86 10.52 2.33 10.76
N GLU A 87 9.74 3.32 11.20
CA GLU A 87 9.48 3.55 12.62
C GLU A 87 7.98 3.46 12.87
N GLU A 88 7.60 3.00 14.05
CA GLU A 88 6.18 2.87 14.40
C GLU A 88 5.45 4.21 14.28
N ALA A 89 6.12 5.32 14.63
CA ALA A 89 5.57 6.66 14.48
C ALA A 89 5.14 6.98 13.03
N TYR A 90 5.82 6.42 12.03
CA TYR A 90 5.46 6.62 10.63
C TYR A 90 4.14 5.94 10.29
N LEU A 91 3.91 4.76 10.84
CA LEU A 91 2.67 4.03 10.66
C LEU A 91 1.51 4.79 11.31
N HIS A 92 1.70 5.25 12.54
CA HIS A 92 0.68 6.04 13.25
C HIS A 92 0.32 7.31 12.47
N ALA A 93 1.31 8.05 11.99
CA ALA A 93 1.07 9.29 11.25
C ALA A 93 0.26 9.04 9.98
N GLY A 94 0.62 8.04 9.19
CA GLY A 94 -0.08 7.70 7.96
C GLY A 94 -1.48 7.16 8.22
N LEU A 95 -1.65 6.29 9.20
CA LEU A 95 -2.96 5.72 9.55
C LEU A 95 -3.92 6.77 10.12
N GLN A 96 -3.42 7.70 10.93
CA GLN A 96 -4.22 8.85 11.37
C GLN A 96 -4.74 9.66 10.17
N LYS A 97 -3.87 9.94 9.22
CA LYS A 97 -4.25 10.64 8.00
C LYS A 97 -5.27 9.84 7.20
N PHE A 98 -5.10 8.54 7.09
CA PHE A 98 -6.04 7.68 6.38
C PHE A 98 -7.43 7.75 7.01
N VAL A 99 -7.53 7.57 8.32
CA VAL A 99 -8.81 7.60 9.05
C VAL A 99 -9.51 8.95 8.87
N GLN A 100 -8.74 10.04 8.84
CA GLN A 100 -9.28 11.39 8.66
C GLN A 100 -9.76 11.67 7.24
N THR A 101 -9.23 10.98 6.23
CA THR A 101 -9.38 11.42 4.84
C THR A 101 -9.99 10.39 3.89
N TYR A 102 -10.17 9.13 4.29
CA TYR A 102 -10.59 8.09 3.35
C TYR A 102 -11.99 8.34 2.76
N ARG A 103 -12.90 8.91 3.54
CA ARG A 103 -14.26 9.23 3.04
C ARG A 103 -14.23 10.35 2.01
N ALA A 104 -13.49 11.41 2.29
CA ALA A 104 -13.33 12.53 1.36
C ALA A 104 -12.65 12.10 0.07
N LYS A 105 -11.76 11.11 0.15
CA LYS A 105 -11.11 10.50 -1.01
C LYS A 105 -12.00 9.50 -1.75
N GLU A 106 -13.18 9.21 -1.22
CA GLU A 106 -14.12 8.24 -1.81
C GLU A 106 -13.55 6.81 -1.86
N ILE A 107 -12.74 6.45 -0.89
CA ILE A 107 -12.24 5.07 -0.75
C ILE A 107 -13.34 4.22 -0.12
N THR A 108 -13.77 3.19 -0.85
CA THR A 108 -14.92 2.34 -0.47
C THR A 108 -14.50 0.96 0.03
N SER A 109 -13.33 0.50 -0.36
CA SER A 109 -12.70 -0.72 0.14
C SER A 109 -11.21 -0.61 -0.08
N ILE A 110 -10.41 -1.25 0.78
CA ILE A 110 -8.96 -1.07 0.73
C ILE A 110 -8.21 -2.30 1.22
N ALA A 111 -7.12 -2.62 0.55
CA ALA A 111 -6.20 -3.69 0.94
C ALA A 111 -4.88 -3.08 1.39
N PHE A 112 -4.45 -3.45 2.59
CA PHE A 112 -3.18 -3.03 3.18
C PHE A 112 -2.18 -4.18 3.17
N PRO A 113 -0.91 -3.94 2.86
CA PRO A 113 0.15 -4.87 3.21
C PRO A 113 0.47 -4.73 4.70
N MET A 114 1.36 -5.57 5.22
CA MET A 114 1.86 -5.45 6.59
C MET A 114 2.83 -4.26 6.64
N LEU A 115 2.32 -3.09 6.99
CA LEU A 115 3.05 -1.82 6.94
C LEU A 115 4.35 -1.88 7.75
N GLY A 116 5.45 -1.45 7.14
CA GLY A 116 6.74 -1.31 7.82
C GLY A 116 7.41 -2.61 8.21
N ALA A 117 6.81 -3.76 7.90
CA ALA A 117 7.39 -5.07 8.15
C ALA A 117 8.42 -5.44 7.08
N ASP A 118 9.04 -6.59 7.22
CA ASP A 118 10.07 -7.12 6.32
C ASP A 118 11.22 -6.12 6.15
N ARG A 119 11.32 -5.45 5.01
CA ARG A 119 12.42 -4.49 4.75
C ARG A 119 12.40 -3.27 5.67
N GLY A 120 11.25 -2.96 6.26
CA GLY A 120 11.12 -1.86 7.22
C GLY A 120 11.61 -2.21 8.62
N GLY A 121 11.65 -3.50 8.94
CA GLY A 121 12.17 -3.99 10.21
C GLY A 121 11.19 -4.00 11.38
N ILE A 122 9.96 -3.55 11.19
CA ILE A 122 8.92 -3.64 12.24
C ILE A 122 8.43 -5.09 12.30
N ALA A 123 8.28 -5.63 13.50
CA ALA A 123 7.75 -6.98 13.68
C ALA A 123 6.33 -7.08 13.10
N HIS A 124 6.01 -8.22 12.47
CA HIS A 124 4.70 -8.44 11.88
C HIS A 124 3.57 -8.27 12.90
N SER A 125 3.73 -8.79 14.11
CA SER A 125 2.75 -8.65 15.18
C SER A 125 2.52 -7.19 15.57
N THR A 126 3.58 -6.40 15.64
CA THR A 126 3.50 -4.97 15.96
C THR A 126 2.77 -4.21 14.85
N SER A 127 3.13 -4.46 13.60
CA SER A 127 2.45 -3.84 12.46
C SER A 127 0.96 -4.18 12.44
N LEU A 128 0.61 -5.44 12.66
CA LEU A 128 -0.78 -5.88 12.69
C LEU A 128 -1.56 -5.23 13.82
N ASP A 129 -0.98 -5.12 15.01
CA ASP A 129 -1.61 -4.46 16.16
C ASP A 129 -1.91 -2.99 15.85
N ILE A 130 -0.95 -2.28 15.28
CA ILE A 130 -1.13 -0.87 14.89
C ILE A 130 -2.21 -0.73 13.83
N LEU A 131 -2.15 -1.55 12.77
CA LEU A 131 -3.17 -1.56 11.72
C LEU A 131 -4.56 -1.80 12.30
N SER A 132 -4.71 -2.82 13.14
CA SER A 132 -6.00 -3.18 13.74
C SER A 132 -6.56 -2.06 14.61
N GLN A 133 -5.70 -1.38 15.33
CA GLN A 133 -6.10 -0.24 16.20
C GLN A 133 -6.83 0.84 15.40
N TYR A 134 -6.33 1.19 14.22
CA TYR A 134 -6.92 2.24 13.39
C TYR A 134 -8.06 1.75 12.49
N LEU A 135 -7.95 0.51 11.99
CA LEU A 135 -8.82 0.05 10.92
C LEU A 135 -10.06 -0.69 11.41
N SER A 136 -9.99 -1.37 12.57
CA SER A 136 -11.11 -2.13 13.10
C SER A 136 -12.40 -1.32 13.29
N PRO A 137 -12.35 -0.04 13.71
CA PRO A 137 -13.57 0.75 13.89
C PRO A 137 -14.21 1.25 12.58
N LEU A 138 -13.53 1.13 11.43
CA LEU A 138 -14.01 1.73 10.20
C LEU A 138 -15.15 0.93 9.57
N ASP A 139 -15.95 1.60 8.75
CA ASP A 139 -17.19 1.08 8.18
C ASP A 139 -17.08 0.70 6.70
N ILE A 140 -15.88 0.40 6.23
CA ILE A 140 -15.61 -0.09 4.87
C ILE A 140 -14.96 -1.47 4.94
N ASP A 141 -15.00 -2.20 3.82
CA ASP A 141 -14.29 -3.48 3.72
C ASP A 141 -12.79 -3.23 3.67
N ILE A 142 -12.07 -3.89 4.57
CA ILE A 142 -10.62 -3.77 4.69
C ILE A 142 -10.00 -5.15 4.72
N GLU A 143 -8.96 -5.33 3.92
CA GLU A 143 -8.14 -6.53 3.92
C GLU A 143 -6.71 -6.16 4.32
N ILE A 144 -6.11 -6.97 5.18
CA ILE A 144 -4.69 -6.86 5.53
C ILE A 144 -4.02 -8.13 5.01
N TYR A 145 -3.04 -7.97 4.14
CA TYR A 145 -2.35 -9.10 3.52
C TYR A 145 -1.03 -9.37 4.21
N GLU A 146 -0.89 -10.60 4.67
CA GLU A 146 0.39 -11.18 5.04
C GLU A 146 0.94 -11.89 3.80
N TYR A 147 2.11 -11.47 3.33
CA TYR A 147 2.68 -12.00 2.10
C TYR A 147 2.99 -13.50 2.24
N ASP A 148 2.53 -14.28 1.27
CA ASP A 148 2.81 -15.71 1.17
C ASP A 148 3.59 -15.95 -0.13
N PRO A 149 4.87 -16.35 -0.04
CA PRO A 149 5.68 -16.63 -1.24
C PRO A 149 5.12 -17.75 -2.12
N ALA A 150 4.28 -18.62 -1.56
CA ALA A 150 3.64 -19.68 -2.32
C ALA A 150 2.41 -19.22 -3.09
N ALA A 151 1.89 -18.02 -2.84
CA ALA A 151 0.73 -17.46 -3.54
C ALA A 151 1.18 -16.75 -4.81
N LEU A 152 1.26 -17.48 -5.91
CA LEU A 152 1.82 -16.99 -7.18
C LEU A 152 0.78 -16.55 -8.21
N ASP A 153 -0.46 -16.52 -7.84
CA ASP A 153 -1.58 -16.51 -8.77
C ASP A 153 -1.67 -15.30 -9.65
N ASP A 154 -1.49 -14.12 -9.13
CA ASP A 154 -1.77 -12.91 -9.89
C ASP A 154 -0.74 -12.66 -11.00
N ILE A 155 0.55 -12.66 -10.65
CA ILE A 155 1.61 -12.30 -11.59
C ILE A 155 2.05 -13.48 -12.43
N TYR A 156 2.10 -14.65 -11.81
CA TYR A 156 2.77 -15.80 -12.39
C TYR A 156 1.83 -16.83 -12.98
N SER A 157 0.66 -17.03 -12.40
CA SER A 157 -0.32 -18.00 -12.92
C SER A 157 -0.96 -17.54 -14.22
N GLY A 158 -1.22 -16.27 -14.34
CA GLY A 158 -1.74 -15.66 -15.56
C GLY A 158 -0.68 -15.41 -16.62
N THR A 159 0.49 -15.93 -16.41
CA THR A 159 1.64 -15.75 -17.27
C THR A 159 1.96 -14.29 -17.53
N LYS A 160 1.63 -13.76 -18.69
CA LYS A 160 1.92 -12.37 -19.05
C LYS A 160 0.75 -11.43 -18.84
N ASN A 161 -0.33 -11.88 -18.24
CA ASN A 161 -1.54 -11.07 -18.11
C ASN A 161 -1.30 -9.78 -17.32
N TRP A 162 -0.44 -9.83 -16.32
CA TRP A 162 -0.11 -8.64 -15.55
C TRP A 162 0.55 -7.54 -16.39
N LEU A 163 1.31 -7.93 -17.44
CA LEU A 163 1.91 -6.97 -18.37
C LEU A 163 0.83 -6.28 -19.20
N LEU A 164 -0.21 -7.01 -19.58
CA LEU A 164 -1.32 -6.46 -20.35
C LEU A 164 -2.21 -5.55 -19.51
N ALA A 165 -2.22 -5.73 -18.20
CA ALA A 165 -3.00 -4.93 -17.26
C ALA A 165 -2.26 -3.69 -16.77
N ARG A 166 -1.07 -3.42 -17.32
CA ARG A 166 -0.29 -2.23 -16.90
C ARG A 166 -1.00 -0.95 -17.30
N ASP A 167 -0.88 0.01 -16.42
CA ASP A 167 -1.25 1.39 -16.66
C ASP A 167 -0.32 1.97 -17.75
N PRO A 168 -0.86 2.64 -18.76
CA PRO A 168 -0.03 3.24 -19.81
C PRO A 168 0.91 4.33 -19.29
#